data_953aaffbe72d7e6c60ba32970f4d01d6
#
_entry.id   953aaffbe72d7e6c60ba32970f4d01d6
#
_cell.length_a   1.000
_cell.length_b   1.000
_cell.length_c   1.000
_cell.angle_alpha   90.00
_cell.angle_beta   90.00
_cell.angle_gamma   90.00
#
_symmetry.space_group_name_H-M   'P 1'
#
loop_
_entity.id
_entity.type
_entity.pdbx_description
1 polymer ?
#
loop_
_entity_poly.entity_id
_entity_poly.type
_entity_poly.pdbx_seq_one_letter_code
_entity_poly.pdbx_strand_id
1 'polypeptide(L)'
;MSQPDYQLTDSLVQSCREQFPALTREFNGEPLMYLDGPAGTQVPQRVIDAIADYLGRCNANHGGHFPTSHDSDEILHQTHQAVADFLGASDPDEVVFGPNMTTLTFAFSRAIARKWNAGDEIIVTRLDHDANISPWVLAARDTGVTVHYVDIRHEDVTLDTDHLQSLLNERTRLLAIGHTSNSSGSINPVKEATRWAHAVGAEVFVDAVHHGPHGLIDVSDIGCDYLACSAYKFFGPHIGIIWSHREILESMEAYKVRPSANTIPDKWMTGTQNHECLAGTMAAVDYLADLGRDLHADESISRRQALCTAFSAIR
;
A
#
# COMPACT_ATOMS: atom_id res chain seq x y z
N MET A 1 -4.30 28.50 -2.69
CA MET A 1 -2.88 28.93 -2.64
C MET A 1 -2.09 27.89 -3.41
N SER A 2 -1.26 28.28 -4.38
CA SER A 2 -0.35 27.34 -5.05
C SER A 2 0.61 26.76 -4.01
N GLN A 3 0.74 25.43 -3.98
CA GLN A 3 1.77 24.80 -3.14
C GLN A 3 3.15 25.35 -3.53
N PRO A 4 4.07 25.57 -2.57
CA PRO A 4 5.45 25.93 -2.88
C PRO A 4 6.07 24.87 -3.79
N ASP A 5 6.84 25.29 -4.78
CA ASP A 5 7.59 24.40 -5.68
C ASP A 5 8.85 23.91 -4.96
N TYR A 6 8.76 22.77 -4.25
CA TYR A 6 9.90 22.15 -3.59
C TYR A 6 10.74 21.38 -4.62
N GLN A 7 12.04 21.61 -4.61
CA GLN A 7 12.98 20.96 -5.53
C GLN A 7 14.07 20.21 -4.77
N LEU A 8 14.37 19.01 -5.22
CA LEU A 8 15.52 18.24 -4.74
C LEU A 8 16.80 18.84 -5.33
N THR A 9 17.65 19.41 -4.46
CA THR A 9 18.98 19.87 -4.85
C THR A 9 19.94 18.69 -4.97
N ASP A 10 21.00 18.83 -5.79
CA ASP A 10 22.03 17.80 -5.94
C ASP A 10 22.66 17.43 -4.58
N SER A 11 22.86 18.39 -3.69
CA SER A 11 23.38 18.14 -2.34
C SER A 11 22.43 17.31 -1.48
N LEU A 12 21.11 17.56 -1.56
CA LEU A 12 20.11 16.79 -0.84
C LEU A 12 20.00 15.37 -1.41
N VAL A 13 20.01 15.23 -2.74
CA VAL A 13 20.03 13.90 -3.40
C VAL A 13 21.26 13.12 -2.96
N GLN A 14 22.45 13.75 -2.90
CA GLN A 14 23.66 13.07 -2.43
C GLN A 14 23.54 12.64 -0.95
N SER A 15 23.02 13.51 -0.09
CA SER A 15 22.77 13.20 1.32
C SER A 15 21.77 12.03 1.48
N CYS A 16 20.72 11.97 0.64
CA CYS A 16 19.81 10.83 0.60
C CYS A 16 20.54 9.54 0.20
N ARG A 17 21.36 9.58 -0.86
CA ARG A 17 22.10 8.41 -1.36
C ARG A 17 23.04 7.81 -0.31
N GLU A 18 23.70 8.63 0.48
CA GLU A 18 24.63 8.21 1.55
C GLU A 18 23.95 7.40 2.65
N GLN A 19 22.63 7.51 2.79
CA GLN A 19 21.84 6.73 3.75
C GLN A 19 21.57 5.29 3.29
N PHE A 20 21.85 4.94 2.03
CA PHE A 20 21.57 3.61 1.47
C PHE A 20 22.86 2.77 1.35
N PRO A 21 23.11 1.82 2.26
CA PRO A 21 24.36 1.02 2.22
C PRO A 21 24.56 0.25 0.91
N ALA A 22 23.47 -0.21 0.29
CA ALA A 22 23.56 -0.97 -0.95
C ALA A 22 24.12 -0.16 -2.12
N LEU A 23 24.03 1.18 -2.09
CA LEU A 23 24.56 2.05 -3.16
C LEU A 23 26.08 2.15 -3.17
N THR A 24 26.77 1.62 -2.15
CA THR A 24 28.25 1.51 -2.11
C THR A 24 28.79 0.26 -2.82
N ARG A 25 27.89 -0.62 -3.31
CA ARG A 25 28.30 -1.86 -3.97
C ARG A 25 28.83 -1.60 -5.37
N GLU A 26 29.83 -2.41 -5.74
CA GLU A 26 30.44 -2.40 -7.07
C GLU A 26 30.20 -3.76 -7.77
N PHE A 27 30.18 -3.70 -9.10
CA PHE A 27 30.19 -4.87 -9.96
C PHE A 27 31.26 -4.64 -11.06
N ASN A 28 32.22 -5.55 -11.13
CA ASN A 28 33.38 -5.45 -12.03
C ASN A 28 34.21 -4.14 -11.90
N GLY A 29 34.28 -3.58 -10.68
CA GLY A 29 35.03 -2.34 -10.40
C GLY A 29 34.26 -1.05 -10.73
N GLU A 30 33.00 -1.17 -11.13
CA GLU A 30 32.12 -0.01 -11.40
C GLU A 30 30.98 0.06 -10.37
N PRO A 31 30.50 1.24 -9.99
CA PRO A 31 29.36 1.41 -9.09
C PRO A 31 28.12 0.68 -9.63
N LEU A 32 27.47 -0.11 -8.78
CA LEU A 32 26.26 -0.84 -9.17
C LEU A 32 25.08 0.13 -9.35
N MET A 33 24.48 0.10 -10.54
CA MET A 33 23.27 0.87 -10.85
C MET A 33 22.02 0.02 -10.61
N TYR A 34 21.10 0.55 -9.80
CA TYR A 34 19.81 -0.08 -9.49
C TYR A 34 18.72 0.53 -10.36
N LEU A 35 18.33 -0.18 -11.43
CA LEU A 35 17.26 0.23 -12.35
C LEU A 35 16.03 -0.68 -12.25
N ASP A 36 15.88 -1.33 -11.11
CA ASP A 36 14.85 -2.36 -10.85
C ASP A 36 13.77 -1.89 -9.86
N GLY A 37 13.47 -0.60 -9.85
CA GLY A 37 12.43 0.01 -9.00
C GLY A 37 11.07 -0.70 -9.08
N PRO A 38 10.58 -1.16 -10.25
CA PRO A 38 9.36 -1.94 -10.35
C PRO A 38 9.36 -3.24 -9.55
N ALA A 39 10.52 -3.88 -9.34
CA ALA A 39 10.65 -5.10 -8.55
C ALA A 39 10.84 -4.83 -7.05
N GLY A 40 11.36 -3.66 -6.67
CA GLY A 40 11.56 -3.24 -5.28
C GLY A 40 12.64 -2.18 -5.14
N THR A 41 12.78 -1.62 -3.95
CA THR A 41 13.77 -0.58 -3.67
C THR A 41 14.85 -1.09 -2.71
N GLN A 42 16.00 -0.41 -2.69
CA GLN A 42 16.97 -0.56 -1.61
C GLN A 42 16.43 0.11 -0.34
N VAL A 43 17.00 -0.22 0.82
CA VAL A 43 16.55 0.31 2.11
C VAL A 43 17.60 1.23 2.73
N PRO A 44 17.21 2.34 3.37
CA PRO A 44 18.14 3.19 4.09
C PRO A 44 18.61 2.52 5.40
N GLN A 45 19.79 2.91 5.89
CA GLN A 45 20.41 2.32 7.10
C GLN A 45 19.45 2.30 8.29
N ARG A 46 18.66 3.37 8.49
CA ARG A 46 17.70 3.46 9.60
C ARG A 46 16.65 2.35 9.62
N VAL A 47 16.26 1.83 8.44
CA VAL A 47 15.32 0.69 8.33
C VAL A 47 16.00 -0.60 8.82
N ILE A 48 17.26 -0.80 8.45
CA ILE A 48 18.07 -1.94 8.91
C ILE A 48 18.24 -1.87 10.42
N ASP A 49 18.58 -0.69 10.94
CA ASP A 49 18.79 -0.46 12.38
C ASP A 49 17.50 -0.66 13.18
N ALA A 50 16.36 -0.20 12.68
CA ALA A 50 15.06 -0.40 13.35
C ALA A 50 14.69 -1.89 13.48
N ILE A 51 14.94 -2.68 12.42
CA ILE A 51 14.74 -4.13 12.44
C ILE A 51 15.69 -4.79 13.45
N ALA A 52 16.97 -4.45 13.42
CA ALA A 52 17.97 -5.00 14.31
C ALA A 52 17.71 -4.63 15.77
N ASP A 53 17.33 -3.39 16.04
CA ASP A 53 17.01 -2.90 17.38
C ASP A 53 15.79 -3.62 17.97
N TYR A 54 14.71 -3.79 17.18
CA TYR A 54 13.56 -4.58 17.61
C TYR A 54 13.97 -5.99 18.05
N LEU A 55 14.69 -6.71 17.19
CA LEU A 55 15.12 -8.08 17.48
C LEU A 55 16.05 -8.16 18.69
N GLY A 56 16.90 -7.14 18.88
CA GLY A 56 17.87 -7.12 19.98
C GLY A 56 17.29 -6.70 21.33
N ARG A 57 16.23 -5.87 21.35
CA ARG A 57 15.71 -5.23 22.57
C ARG A 57 14.37 -5.75 23.05
N CYS A 58 13.41 -5.94 22.16
CA CYS A 58 12.02 -6.15 22.55
C CYS A 58 11.30 -7.27 21.79
N ASN A 59 12.03 -8.17 21.14
CA ASN A 59 11.44 -9.29 20.39
C ASN A 59 10.51 -10.15 21.25
N ALA A 60 9.23 -9.80 21.25
CA ALA A 60 8.18 -10.48 22.02
C ALA A 60 6.85 -10.46 21.26
N ASN A 61 5.94 -11.39 21.58
CA ASN A 61 4.56 -11.28 21.12
C ASN A 61 3.85 -10.14 21.86
N HIS A 62 2.86 -9.52 21.19
CA HIS A 62 2.07 -8.42 21.72
C HIS A 62 0.97 -8.88 22.70
N GLY A 63 0.38 -7.92 23.44
CA GLY A 63 -0.77 -8.16 24.34
C GLY A 63 -0.43 -8.83 25.65
N GLY A 64 0.85 -9.02 26.01
CA GLY A 64 1.28 -9.57 27.30
C GLY A 64 1.45 -8.52 28.38
N HIS A 65 1.56 -8.96 29.65
CA HIS A 65 1.71 -8.08 30.82
C HIS A 65 3.17 -7.96 31.28
N PHE A 66 4.11 -7.83 30.35
CA PHE A 66 5.55 -7.73 30.64
C PHE A 66 6.23 -6.73 29.69
N PRO A 67 7.38 -6.14 30.09
CA PRO A 67 7.96 -4.98 29.41
C PRO A 67 8.14 -5.14 27.90
N THR A 68 8.77 -6.24 27.44
CA THR A 68 9.03 -6.43 26.00
C THR A 68 7.75 -6.59 25.17
N SER A 69 6.66 -7.08 25.77
CA SER A 69 5.35 -7.12 25.10
C SER A 69 4.73 -5.73 24.98
N HIS A 70 4.87 -4.90 26.02
CA HIS A 70 4.43 -3.49 25.96
C HIS A 70 5.22 -2.70 24.93
N ASP A 71 6.55 -2.94 24.81
CA ASP A 71 7.38 -2.33 23.78
C ASP A 71 6.89 -2.75 22.39
N SER A 72 6.51 -4.04 22.19
CA SER A 72 5.92 -4.52 20.95
C SER A 72 4.58 -3.86 20.65
N ASP A 73 3.69 -3.73 21.64
CA ASP A 73 2.39 -3.05 21.48
C ASP A 73 2.57 -1.60 21.01
N GLU A 74 3.53 -0.88 21.59
CA GLU A 74 3.82 0.51 21.23
C GLU A 74 4.35 0.62 19.79
N ILE A 75 5.28 -0.25 19.38
CA ILE A 75 5.82 -0.28 18.01
C ILE A 75 4.72 -0.59 17.00
N LEU A 76 3.85 -1.54 17.30
CA LEU A 76 2.70 -1.86 16.45
C LEU A 76 1.79 -0.64 16.28
N HIS A 77 1.39 -0.02 17.39
CA HIS A 77 0.54 1.17 17.38
C HIS A 77 1.16 2.31 16.57
N GLN A 78 2.43 2.63 16.80
CA GLN A 78 3.14 3.67 16.08
C GLN A 78 3.28 3.35 14.58
N THR A 79 3.44 2.07 14.22
CA THR A 79 3.51 1.65 12.80
C THR A 79 2.17 1.84 12.10
N HIS A 80 1.06 1.45 12.75
CA HIS A 80 -0.28 1.72 12.19
C HIS A 80 -0.50 3.21 11.97
N GLN A 81 -0.12 4.05 12.93
CA GLN A 81 -0.21 5.51 12.80
C GLN A 81 0.67 6.04 11.65
N ALA A 82 1.91 5.54 11.53
CA ALA A 82 2.81 5.98 10.47
C ALA A 82 2.28 5.64 9.08
N VAL A 83 1.75 4.43 8.91
CA VAL A 83 1.20 4.00 7.63
C VAL A 83 -0.15 4.69 7.35
N ALA A 84 -0.98 4.96 8.36
CA ALA A 84 -2.17 5.79 8.19
C ALA A 84 -1.81 7.19 7.67
N ASP A 85 -0.79 7.83 8.25
CA ASP A 85 -0.26 9.11 7.76
C ASP A 85 0.25 9.00 6.31
N PHE A 86 0.93 7.89 5.94
CA PHE A 86 1.41 7.66 4.59
C PHE A 86 0.28 7.54 3.57
N LEU A 87 -0.81 6.84 3.93
CA LEU A 87 -1.97 6.61 3.07
C LEU A 87 -2.99 7.78 3.08
N GLY A 88 -2.88 8.73 4.01
CA GLY A 88 -3.90 9.76 4.24
C GLY A 88 -5.17 9.21 4.88
N ALA A 89 -5.05 8.10 5.62
CA ALA A 89 -6.15 7.52 6.39
C ALA A 89 -6.34 8.29 7.70
N SER A 90 -7.60 8.43 8.14
CA SER A 90 -7.93 9.14 9.38
C SER A 90 -7.85 8.27 10.64
N ASP A 91 -7.88 6.95 10.46
CA ASP A 91 -7.92 5.97 11.54
C ASP A 91 -6.82 4.92 11.33
N PRO A 92 -5.83 4.78 12.24
CA PRO A 92 -4.78 3.78 12.13
C PRO A 92 -5.30 2.32 12.18
N ASP A 93 -6.45 2.07 12.80
CA ASP A 93 -7.06 0.74 12.85
C ASP A 93 -7.62 0.27 11.49
N GLU A 94 -7.73 1.18 10.52
CA GLU A 94 -8.10 0.86 9.12
C GLU A 94 -6.94 0.27 8.31
N VAL A 95 -5.74 0.22 8.88
CA VAL A 95 -4.54 -0.35 8.24
C VAL A 95 -4.34 -1.78 8.67
N VAL A 96 -4.23 -2.69 7.73
CA VAL A 96 -4.02 -4.13 7.94
C VAL A 96 -2.67 -4.54 7.37
N PHE A 97 -1.84 -5.21 8.17
CA PHE A 97 -0.55 -5.74 7.76
C PHE A 97 -0.59 -7.25 7.47
N GLY A 98 0.30 -7.70 6.60
CA GLY A 98 0.51 -9.12 6.31
C GLY A 98 1.84 -9.38 5.62
N PRO A 99 2.15 -10.65 5.33
CA PRO A 99 3.47 -11.03 4.83
C PRO A 99 3.81 -10.42 3.45
N ASN A 100 2.80 -10.13 2.63
CA ASN A 100 2.90 -9.43 1.36
C ASN A 100 1.49 -9.05 0.86
N MET A 101 1.42 -8.10 -0.08
CA MET A 101 0.16 -7.64 -0.68
C MET A 101 -0.62 -8.79 -1.33
N THR A 102 0.02 -9.66 -2.09
CA THR A 102 -0.62 -10.77 -2.79
C THR A 102 -1.38 -11.70 -1.85
N THR A 103 -0.76 -12.10 -0.73
CA THR A 103 -1.40 -12.95 0.30
C THR A 103 -2.59 -12.25 0.94
N LEU A 104 -2.46 -10.95 1.23
CA LEU A 104 -3.57 -10.15 1.77
C LEU A 104 -4.71 -10.05 0.75
N THR A 105 -4.43 -9.78 -0.54
CA THR A 105 -5.45 -9.73 -1.58
C THR A 105 -6.19 -11.06 -1.72
N PHE A 106 -5.49 -12.20 -1.60
CA PHE A 106 -6.14 -13.51 -1.55
C PHE A 106 -7.05 -13.69 -0.33
N ALA A 107 -6.68 -13.17 0.84
CA ALA A 107 -7.53 -13.23 2.03
C ALA A 107 -8.78 -12.33 1.86
N PHE A 108 -8.58 -11.10 1.39
CA PHE A 108 -9.65 -10.14 1.16
C PHE A 108 -10.60 -10.58 0.04
N SER A 109 -10.07 -11.09 -1.08
CA SER A 109 -10.92 -11.54 -2.20
C SER A 109 -11.90 -12.64 -1.79
N ARG A 110 -11.47 -13.58 -0.95
CA ARG A 110 -12.36 -14.62 -0.41
C ARG A 110 -13.43 -14.06 0.54
N ALA A 111 -13.07 -13.07 1.36
CA ALA A 111 -14.01 -12.45 2.28
C ALA A 111 -15.05 -11.59 1.54
N ILE A 112 -14.60 -10.78 0.58
CA ILE A 112 -15.43 -9.91 -0.25
C ILE A 112 -16.39 -10.77 -1.12
N ALA A 113 -15.88 -11.81 -1.76
CA ALA A 113 -16.65 -12.68 -2.63
C ALA A 113 -17.80 -13.42 -1.94
N ARG A 114 -17.81 -13.50 -0.62
CA ARG A 114 -18.96 -14.08 0.14
C ARG A 114 -20.26 -13.28 0.00
N LYS A 115 -20.16 -12.01 -0.44
CA LYS A 115 -21.32 -11.16 -0.73
C LYS A 115 -21.85 -11.35 -2.15
N TRP A 116 -21.10 -12.04 -3.03
CA TRP A 116 -21.43 -12.17 -4.45
C TRP A 116 -22.37 -13.35 -4.73
N ASN A 117 -23.15 -13.22 -5.79
CA ASN A 117 -24.10 -14.23 -6.25
C ASN A 117 -23.88 -14.57 -7.72
N ALA A 118 -24.31 -15.74 -8.14
CA ALA A 118 -24.31 -16.11 -9.56
C ALA A 118 -25.10 -15.07 -10.40
N GLY A 119 -24.47 -14.56 -11.45
CA GLY A 119 -25.01 -13.48 -12.29
C GLY A 119 -24.48 -12.08 -11.94
N ASP A 120 -23.78 -11.93 -10.80
CA ASP A 120 -22.98 -10.73 -10.54
C ASP A 120 -21.75 -10.68 -11.46
N GLU A 121 -21.12 -9.52 -11.55
CA GLU A 121 -19.98 -9.25 -12.42
C GLU A 121 -18.89 -8.53 -11.64
N ILE A 122 -17.64 -8.80 -11.98
CA ILE A 122 -16.48 -8.02 -11.51
C ILE A 122 -15.64 -7.56 -12.70
N ILE A 123 -14.90 -6.48 -12.49
CA ILE A 123 -14.04 -5.89 -13.50
C ILE A 123 -12.60 -5.87 -12.99
N VAL A 124 -11.67 -6.40 -13.79
CA VAL A 124 -10.22 -6.29 -13.61
C VAL A 124 -9.60 -5.65 -14.85
N THR A 125 -8.35 -5.22 -14.81
CA THR A 125 -7.71 -4.59 -15.96
C THR A 125 -6.58 -5.44 -16.55
N ARG A 126 -6.27 -5.27 -17.83
CA ARG A 126 -5.11 -5.89 -18.51
C ARG A 126 -3.80 -5.15 -18.22
N LEU A 127 -3.87 -4.02 -17.52
CA LEU A 127 -2.71 -3.20 -17.18
C LEU A 127 -2.18 -3.49 -15.78
N ASP A 128 -2.93 -4.27 -15.00
CA ASP A 128 -2.61 -4.59 -13.61
C ASP A 128 -1.53 -5.67 -13.46
N HIS A 129 -0.83 -5.62 -12.33
CA HIS A 129 -0.05 -6.75 -11.84
C HIS A 129 -0.98 -7.92 -11.49
N ASP A 130 -0.55 -9.16 -11.76
CA ASP A 130 -1.38 -10.36 -11.56
C ASP A 130 -1.85 -10.59 -10.11
N ALA A 131 -1.16 -10.00 -9.12
CA ALA A 131 -1.60 -9.99 -7.73
C ALA A 131 -2.92 -9.22 -7.52
N ASN A 132 -3.30 -8.33 -8.45
CA ASN A 132 -4.59 -7.63 -8.49
C ASN A 132 -5.53 -8.18 -9.56
N ILE A 133 -5.25 -9.36 -10.12
CA ILE A 133 -6.10 -10.06 -11.11
C ILE A 133 -6.46 -11.45 -10.58
N SER A 134 -5.48 -12.33 -10.42
CA SER A 134 -5.70 -13.74 -10.10
C SER A 134 -6.54 -13.98 -8.84
N PRO A 135 -6.36 -13.26 -7.71
CA PRO A 135 -7.20 -13.46 -6.53
C PRO A 135 -8.68 -13.23 -6.81
N TRP A 136 -9.01 -12.23 -7.62
CA TRP A 136 -10.37 -11.87 -8.00
C TRP A 136 -10.98 -12.87 -8.96
N VAL A 137 -10.22 -13.28 -9.98
CA VAL A 137 -10.63 -14.29 -10.97
C VAL A 137 -10.92 -15.63 -10.30
N LEU A 138 -10.08 -16.04 -9.34
CA LEU A 138 -10.30 -17.29 -8.60
C LEU A 138 -11.51 -17.21 -7.69
N ALA A 139 -11.70 -16.10 -6.99
CA ALA A 139 -12.88 -15.88 -6.15
C ALA A 139 -14.18 -15.84 -6.99
N ALA A 140 -14.14 -15.18 -8.14
CA ALA A 140 -15.26 -15.13 -9.09
C ALA A 140 -15.61 -16.53 -9.63
N ARG A 141 -14.61 -17.33 -10.00
CA ARG A 141 -14.79 -18.73 -10.42
C ARG A 141 -15.51 -19.55 -9.34
N ASP A 142 -15.08 -19.40 -8.08
CA ASP A 142 -15.61 -20.19 -6.96
C ASP A 142 -17.05 -19.78 -6.59
N THR A 143 -17.50 -18.58 -6.97
CA THR A 143 -18.85 -18.05 -6.72
C THR A 143 -19.76 -18.01 -7.96
N GLY A 144 -19.23 -18.33 -9.14
CA GLY A 144 -19.98 -18.28 -10.40
C GLY A 144 -20.24 -16.86 -10.93
N VAL A 145 -19.39 -15.91 -10.55
CA VAL A 145 -19.42 -14.50 -10.98
C VAL A 145 -18.67 -14.34 -12.30
N THR A 146 -19.17 -13.46 -13.18
CA THR A 146 -18.52 -13.17 -14.45
C THR A 146 -17.38 -12.15 -14.29
N VAL A 147 -16.25 -12.41 -14.93
CA VAL A 147 -15.10 -11.51 -14.93
C VAL A 147 -14.97 -10.78 -16.25
N HIS A 148 -14.92 -9.46 -16.21
CA HIS A 148 -14.64 -8.61 -17.36
C HIS A 148 -13.23 -8.03 -17.24
N TYR A 149 -12.57 -7.85 -18.40
CA TYR A 149 -11.22 -7.31 -18.49
C TYR A 149 -11.25 -6.01 -19.26
N VAL A 150 -10.84 -4.91 -18.61
CA VAL A 150 -10.65 -3.64 -19.31
C VAL A 150 -9.41 -3.73 -20.18
N ASP A 151 -9.53 -3.33 -21.45
CA ASP A 151 -8.41 -3.29 -22.38
C ASP A 151 -7.51 -2.07 -22.19
N ILE A 152 -6.36 -2.10 -22.85
CA ILE A 152 -5.40 -1.00 -22.92
C ILE A 152 -5.47 -0.34 -24.30
N ARG A 153 -5.16 0.93 -24.36
CA ARG A 153 -4.90 1.64 -25.62
C ARG A 153 -3.49 1.32 -26.06
N HIS A 154 -3.35 0.73 -27.23
CA HIS A 154 -2.04 0.27 -27.72
C HIS A 154 -1.10 1.41 -28.11
N GLU A 155 -1.65 2.59 -28.41
CA GLU A 155 -0.90 3.76 -28.90
C GLU A 155 -0.01 4.37 -27.81
N ASP A 156 -0.46 4.35 -26.55
CA ASP A 156 0.21 5.00 -25.43
C ASP A 156 0.31 4.11 -24.16
N VAL A 157 -0.18 2.87 -24.25
CA VAL A 157 -0.20 1.89 -23.15
C VAL A 157 -0.92 2.41 -21.93
N THR A 158 -1.98 3.21 -22.11
CA THR A 158 -2.89 3.65 -21.04
C THR A 158 -4.11 2.73 -20.94
N LEU A 159 -4.82 2.79 -19.80
CA LEU A 159 -6.07 2.08 -19.64
C LEU A 159 -7.17 2.67 -20.54
N ASP A 160 -7.93 1.83 -21.21
CA ASP A 160 -9.09 2.25 -22.01
C ASP A 160 -10.27 2.58 -21.07
N THR A 161 -10.38 3.85 -20.71
CA THR A 161 -11.43 4.34 -19.81
C THR A 161 -12.83 4.34 -20.41
N ASP A 162 -12.95 4.41 -21.75
CA ASP A 162 -14.25 4.31 -22.43
C ASP A 162 -14.74 2.86 -22.39
N HIS A 163 -13.82 1.89 -22.59
CA HIS A 163 -14.13 0.48 -22.39
C HIS A 163 -14.51 0.18 -20.93
N LEU A 164 -13.74 0.69 -19.94
CA LEU A 164 -14.11 0.56 -18.54
C LEU A 164 -15.55 1.03 -18.24
N GLN A 165 -15.90 2.23 -18.71
CA GLN A 165 -17.25 2.78 -18.48
C GLN A 165 -18.34 1.93 -19.16
N SER A 166 -18.05 1.35 -20.33
CA SER A 166 -18.99 0.50 -21.06
C SER A 166 -19.28 -0.84 -20.37
N LEU A 167 -18.35 -1.32 -19.50
CA LEU A 167 -18.49 -2.56 -18.74
C LEU A 167 -19.26 -2.38 -17.43
N LEU A 168 -19.26 -1.17 -16.87
CA LEU A 168 -19.92 -0.88 -15.59
C LEU A 168 -21.45 -0.94 -15.71
N ASN A 169 -22.09 -1.72 -14.85
CA ASN A 169 -23.54 -1.85 -14.81
C ASN A 169 -24.03 -2.28 -13.39
N GLU A 170 -25.32 -2.36 -13.18
CA GLU A 170 -25.93 -2.67 -11.88
C GLU A 170 -25.57 -4.06 -11.30
N ARG A 171 -25.03 -4.97 -12.11
CA ARG A 171 -24.52 -6.28 -11.65
C ARG A 171 -23.07 -6.23 -11.23
N THR A 172 -22.34 -5.16 -11.55
CA THR A 172 -20.94 -4.98 -11.16
C THR A 172 -20.84 -4.88 -9.63
N ARG A 173 -20.02 -5.73 -9.02
CA ARG A 173 -19.78 -5.76 -7.56
C ARG A 173 -18.42 -5.23 -7.16
N LEU A 174 -17.43 -5.39 -8.03
CA LEU A 174 -16.07 -4.94 -7.75
C LEU A 174 -15.40 -4.45 -9.04
N LEU A 175 -14.70 -3.33 -8.91
CA LEU A 175 -13.64 -2.91 -9.84
C LEU A 175 -12.29 -3.06 -9.12
N ALA A 176 -11.40 -3.92 -9.63
CA ALA A 176 -10.01 -3.98 -9.21
C ALA A 176 -9.12 -3.26 -10.24
N ILE A 177 -8.40 -2.24 -9.81
CA ILE A 177 -7.64 -1.34 -10.68
C ILE A 177 -6.31 -0.92 -10.06
N GLY A 178 -5.22 -1.01 -10.81
CA GLY A 178 -3.91 -0.47 -10.40
C GLY A 178 -3.86 1.04 -10.49
N HIS A 179 -3.26 1.70 -9.49
CA HIS A 179 -3.06 3.16 -9.53
C HIS A 179 -1.98 3.53 -10.56
N THR A 180 -0.86 2.80 -10.55
CA THR A 180 0.22 2.97 -11.53
C THR A 180 0.69 1.60 -11.99
N SER A 181 0.82 1.41 -13.30
CA SER A 181 1.29 0.17 -13.87
C SER A 181 2.78 -0.06 -13.57
N ASN A 182 3.11 -1.21 -13.03
CA ASN A 182 4.51 -1.61 -12.82
C ASN A 182 5.27 -1.96 -14.12
N SER A 183 4.56 -2.13 -15.23
CA SER A 183 5.14 -2.48 -16.53
C SER A 183 5.37 -1.27 -17.43
N SER A 184 4.41 -0.34 -17.49
CA SER A 184 4.47 0.83 -18.39
C SER A 184 4.73 2.15 -17.65
N GLY A 185 4.50 2.21 -16.32
CA GLY A 185 4.53 3.46 -15.56
C GLY A 185 3.29 4.34 -15.75
N SER A 186 2.32 3.90 -16.57
CA SER A 186 1.08 4.65 -16.80
C SER A 186 0.29 4.82 -15.51
N ILE A 187 -0.14 6.05 -15.22
CA ILE A 187 -0.96 6.40 -14.05
C ILE A 187 -2.44 6.34 -14.47
N ASN A 188 -3.22 5.52 -13.79
CA ASN A 188 -4.65 5.38 -14.05
C ASN A 188 -5.47 6.41 -13.28
N PRO A 189 -6.60 6.88 -13.83
CA PRO A 189 -7.49 7.85 -13.19
C PRO A 189 -8.36 7.16 -12.13
N VAL A 190 -7.73 6.64 -11.05
CA VAL A 190 -8.42 5.81 -10.03
C VAL A 190 -9.55 6.56 -9.31
N LYS A 191 -9.42 7.88 -9.13
CA LYS A 191 -10.45 8.70 -8.51
C LYS A 191 -11.73 8.78 -9.39
N GLU A 192 -11.54 8.97 -10.69
CA GLU A 192 -12.64 8.97 -11.65
C GLU A 192 -13.25 7.59 -11.79
N ALA A 193 -12.42 6.54 -11.89
CA ALA A 193 -12.84 5.15 -11.95
C ALA A 193 -13.66 4.75 -10.72
N THR A 194 -13.25 5.19 -9.53
CA THR A 194 -14.00 5.00 -8.28
C THR A 194 -15.39 5.64 -8.36
N ARG A 195 -15.49 6.89 -8.82
CA ARG A 195 -16.80 7.54 -8.98
C ARG A 195 -17.71 6.81 -9.96
N TRP A 196 -17.18 6.32 -11.08
CA TRP A 196 -17.97 5.56 -12.06
C TRP A 196 -18.45 4.22 -11.49
N ALA A 197 -17.61 3.51 -10.77
CA ALA A 197 -17.96 2.24 -10.13
C ALA A 197 -19.01 2.43 -9.02
N HIS A 198 -18.83 3.41 -8.15
CA HIS A 198 -19.79 3.74 -7.11
C HIS A 198 -21.15 4.17 -7.66
N ALA A 199 -21.20 4.81 -8.83
CA ALA A 199 -22.47 5.21 -9.47
C ALA A 199 -23.37 4.02 -9.84
N VAL A 200 -22.80 2.81 -9.98
CA VAL A 200 -23.53 1.57 -10.20
C VAL A 200 -23.56 0.65 -8.98
N GLY A 201 -23.03 1.09 -7.83
CA GLY A 201 -23.02 0.34 -6.58
C GLY A 201 -21.89 -0.70 -6.45
N ALA A 202 -20.84 -0.61 -7.29
CA ALA A 202 -19.68 -1.49 -7.23
C ALA A 202 -18.63 -0.96 -6.23
N GLU A 203 -18.04 -1.84 -5.40
CA GLU A 203 -16.88 -1.54 -4.56
C GLU A 203 -15.61 -1.42 -5.43
N VAL A 204 -14.59 -0.68 -4.95
CA VAL A 204 -13.34 -0.45 -5.68
C VAL A 204 -12.13 -0.85 -4.85
N PHE A 205 -11.31 -1.77 -5.40
CA PHE A 205 -10.02 -2.16 -4.86
C PHE A 205 -8.88 -1.55 -5.69
N VAL A 206 -8.09 -0.67 -5.08
CA VAL A 206 -6.97 0.00 -5.74
C VAL A 206 -5.65 -0.67 -5.36
N ASP A 207 -4.88 -1.13 -6.35
CA ASP A 207 -3.49 -1.55 -6.15
C ASP A 207 -2.56 -0.33 -6.33
N ALA A 208 -2.08 0.21 -5.23
CA ALA A 208 -1.14 1.33 -5.20
C ALA A 208 0.32 0.87 -4.93
N VAL A 209 0.62 -0.42 -5.07
CA VAL A 209 1.96 -0.97 -4.78
C VAL A 209 3.04 -0.25 -5.56
N HIS A 210 2.86 -0.05 -6.86
CA HIS A 210 3.84 0.65 -7.69
C HIS A 210 3.73 2.18 -7.57
N HIS A 211 2.60 2.70 -7.18
CA HIS A 211 2.42 4.16 -6.97
C HIS A 211 3.13 4.66 -5.72
N GLY A 212 3.17 3.85 -4.66
CA GLY A 212 3.66 4.23 -3.33
C GLY A 212 5.02 4.94 -3.28
N PRO A 213 6.07 4.54 -4.04
CA PRO A 213 7.34 5.26 -4.06
C PRO A 213 7.33 6.52 -4.95
N HIS A 214 6.37 6.68 -5.86
CA HIS A 214 6.37 7.68 -6.93
C HIS A 214 5.41 8.83 -6.72
N GLY A 215 4.39 8.66 -5.87
CA GLY A 215 3.38 9.68 -5.66
C GLY A 215 2.68 9.56 -4.32
N LEU A 216 2.16 10.71 -3.85
CA LEU A 216 1.39 10.74 -2.62
C LEU A 216 0.11 9.90 -2.78
N ILE A 217 -0.10 8.98 -1.85
CA ILE A 217 -1.38 8.29 -1.71
C ILE A 217 -2.28 9.12 -0.78
N ASP A 218 -3.53 9.29 -1.18
CA ASP A 218 -4.57 9.90 -0.35
C ASP A 218 -5.88 9.14 -0.54
N VAL A 219 -6.15 8.21 0.39
CA VAL A 219 -7.33 7.35 0.32
C VAL A 219 -8.64 8.14 0.39
N SER A 220 -8.62 9.28 1.11
CA SER A 220 -9.80 10.15 1.22
C SER A 220 -10.09 10.90 -0.10
N ASP A 221 -9.03 11.28 -0.84
CA ASP A 221 -9.19 11.94 -2.13
C ASP A 221 -9.56 10.94 -3.24
N ILE A 222 -8.98 9.74 -3.23
CA ILE A 222 -9.31 8.65 -4.17
C ILE A 222 -10.75 8.17 -3.94
N GLY A 223 -11.16 8.04 -2.68
CA GLY A 223 -12.50 7.61 -2.28
C GLY A 223 -12.81 6.13 -2.50
N CYS A 224 -11.78 5.28 -2.69
CA CYS A 224 -11.95 3.84 -2.90
C CYS A 224 -12.34 3.11 -1.61
N ASP A 225 -12.82 1.88 -1.73
CA ASP A 225 -13.24 1.06 -0.59
C ASP A 225 -12.06 0.29 0.02
N TYR A 226 -11.09 -0.08 -0.81
CA TYR A 226 -9.88 -0.80 -0.44
C TYR A 226 -8.68 -0.23 -1.18
N LEU A 227 -7.53 -0.18 -0.50
CA LEU A 227 -6.26 0.16 -1.15
C LEU A 227 -5.15 -0.76 -0.64
N ALA A 228 -4.36 -1.31 -1.56
CA ALA A 228 -3.22 -2.15 -1.24
C ALA A 228 -1.90 -1.48 -1.60
N CYS A 229 -0.88 -1.64 -0.75
CA CYS A 229 0.50 -1.29 -1.05
C CYS A 229 1.50 -2.25 -0.40
N SER A 230 2.80 -2.03 -0.60
CA SER A 230 3.86 -2.89 -0.09
C SER A 230 5.06 -2.06 0.32
N ALA A 231 5.53 -2.23 1.55
CA ALA A 231 6.59 -1.41 2.11
C ALA A 231 7.92 -1.52 1.35
N TYR A 232 8.25 -2.69 0.80
CA TYR A 232 9.49 -2.89 0.04
C TYR A 232 9.57 -2.10 -1.27
N LYS A 233 8.49 -1.47 -1.71
CA LYS A 233 8.46 -0.56 -2.85
C LYS A 233 8.83 0.88 -2.47
N PHE A 234 8.59 1.27 -1.22
CA PHE A 234 8.91 2.60 -0.70
C PHE A 234 9.96 2.54 0.42
N PHE A 235 11.09 1.88 0.13
CA PHE A 235 12.30 1.79 0.95
C PHE A 235 12.18 0.97 2.24
N GLY A 236 11.08 0.25 2.44
CA GLY A 236 10.82 -0.58 3.61
C GLY A 236 11.14 -2.07 3.40
N PRO A 237 10.88 -2.91 4.40
CA PRO A 237 11.00 -4.37 4.31
C PRO A 237 9.83 -5.01 3.57
N HIS A 238 9.87 -6.35 3.42
CA HIS A 238 8.81 -7.13 2.75
C HIS A 238 7.59 -7.27 3.66
N ILE A 239 6.73 -6.24 3.65
CA ILE A 239 5.43 -6.19 4.34
C ILE A 239 4.36 -5.76 3.33
N GLY A 240 3.25 -6.50 3.30
CA GLY A 240 2.03 -6.10 2.60
C GLY A 240 1.14 -5.27 3.49
N ILE A 241 0.42 -4.34 2.89
CA ILE A 241 -0.48 -3.41 3.55
C ILE A 241 -1.79 -3.39 2.78
N ILE A 242 -2.92 -3.48 3.48
CA ILE A 242 -4.25 -3.12 2.95
C ILE A 242 -4.88 -2.10 3.88
N TRP A 243 -5.43 -1.07 3.31
CA TRP A 243 -6.33 -0.13 3.96
C TRP A 243 -7.76 -0.35 3.47
N SER A 244 -8.72 -0.20 4.38
CA SER A 244 -10.14 -0.13 4.05
C SER A 244 -10.89 0.59 5.17
N HIS A 245 -12.04 1.17 4.86
CA HIS A 245 -12.90 1.82 5.84
C HIS A 245 -13.25 0.90 7.02
N ARG A 246 -13.30 1.48 8.23
CA ARG A 246 -13.64 0.77 9.47
C ARG A 246 -14.91 -0.07 9.33
N GLU A 247 -15.99 0.53 8.83
CA GLU A 247 -17.29 -0.14 8.69
C GLU A 247 -17.20 -1.37 7.76
N ILE A 248 -16.38 -1.29 6.72
CA ILE A 248 -16.18 -2.39 5.79
C ILE A 248 -15.40 -3.51 6.50
N LEU A 249 -14.28 -3.19 7.16
CA LEU A 249 -13.47 -4.17 7.88
C LEU A 249 -14.25 -4.86 9.00
N GLU A 250 -15.08 -4.13 9.74
CA GLU A 250 -15.89 -4.68 10.82
C GLU A 250 -17.03 -5.58 10.30
N SER A 251 -17.65 -5.21 9.17
CA SER A 251 -18.81 -5.93 8.62
C SER A 251 -18.46 -7.27 7.97
N MET A 252 -17.25 -7.39 7.39
CA MET A 252 -16.83 -8.59 6.69
C MET A 252 -16.36 -9.69 7.65
N GLU A 253 -16.57 -10.95 7.27
CA GLU A 253 -16.02 -12.10 7.99
C GLU A 253 -14.61 -12.43 7.51
N ALA A 254 -13.61 -12.24 8.39
CA ALA A 254 -12.23 -12.59 8.09
C ALA A 254 -11.97 -14.10 8.21
N TYR A 255 -11.12 -14.63 7.33
CA TYR A 255 -10.61 -16.01 7.44
C TYR A 255 -9.50 -16.05 8.51
N LYS A 256 -9.89 -16.33 9.74
CA LYS A 256 -8.99 -16.30 10.89
C LYS A 256 -9.20 -17.50 11.83
N VAL A 257 -8.19 -17.78 12.63
CA VAL A 257 -8.31 -18.80 13.69
C VAL A 257 -9.12 -18.26 14.87
N ARG A 258 -9.73 -19.16 15.64
CA ARG A 258 -10.61 -18.81 16.77
C ARG A 258 -9.96 -17.88 17.81
N PRO A 259 -8.66 -18.01 18.18
CA PRO A 259 -8.03 -17.12 19.16
C PRO A 259 -7.78 -15.70 18.66
N SER A 260 -7.74 -15.46 17.34
CA SER A 260 -7.57 -14.10 16.79
C SER A 260 -8.70 -13.18 17.25
N ALA A 261 -8.39 -11.92 17.56
CA ALA A 261 -9.35 -10.91 17.98
C ALA A 261 -10.49 -10.71 16.96
N ASN A 262 -11.63 -10.21 17.42
CA ASN A 262 -12.73 -9.81 16.54
C ASN A 262 -12.74 -8.32 16.22
N THR A 263 -11.90 -7.57 16.91
CA THR A 263 -11.68 -6.13 16.69
C THR A 263 -10.68 -5.90 15.56
N ILE A 264 -10.84 -4.82 14.83
CA ILE A 264 -9.86 -4.36 13.85
C ILE A 264 -8.71 -3.66 14.57
N PRO A 265 -7.49 -3.66 14.00
CA PRO A 265 -7.07 -4.35 12.77
C PRO A 265 -6.78 -5.85 12.95
N ASP A 266 -6.67 -6.36 14.18
CA ASP A 266 -6.24 -7.72 14.52
C ASP A 266 -7.12 -8.82 13.92
N LYS A 267 -8.40 -8.54 13.71
CA LYS A 267 -9.33 -9.43 13.02
C LYS A 267 -8.80 -9.89 11.65
N TRP A 268 -8.04 -9.05 10.97
CA TRP A 268 -7.49 -9.28 9.64
C TRP A 268 -6.02 -9.70 9.65
N MET A 269 -5.31 -9.42 10.75
CA MET A 269 -3.94 -9.85 11.01
C MET A 269 -3.95 -11.21 11.70
N THR A 270 -4.20 -12.27 10.95
CA THR A 270 -4.67 -13.58 11.41
C THR A 270 -3.64 -14.46 12.14
N GLY A 271 -2.43 -14.00 12.35
CA GLY A 271 -1.36 -14.66 13.09
C GLY A 271 -0.38 -13.63 13.62
N THR A 272 0.58 -14.04 14.46
CA THR A 272 1.63 -13.14 14.93
C THR A 272 2.34 -12.50 13.75
N GLN A 273 2.33 -11.19 13.70
CA GLN A 273 2.92 -10.41 12.63
C GLN A 273 4.47 -10.40 12.72
N ASN A 274 5.10 -10.01 11.64
CA ASN A 274 6.54 -9.78 11.59
C ASN A 274 6.85 -8.40 12.19
N HIS A 275 6.91 -8.33 13.53
CA HIS A 275 7.00 -7.07 14.27
C HIS A 275 8.27 -6.28 13.95
N GLU A 276 9.41 -6.96 13.75
CA GLU A 276 10.66 -6.34 13.33
C GLU A 276 10.55 -5.64 11.96
N CYS A 277 9.83 -6.25 11.02
CA CYS A 277 9.57 -5.62 9.73
C CYS A 277 8.53 -4.49 9.84
N LEU A 278 7.61 -4.55 10.80
CA LEU A 278 6.71 -3.42 11.08
C LEU A 278 7.49 -2.23 11.61
N ALA A 279 8.43 -2.43 12.54
CA ALA A 279 9.37 -1.37 12.98
C ALA A 279 10.16 -0.79 11.79
N GLY A 280 10.66 -1.64 10.89
CA GLY A 280 11.32 -1.22 9.66
C GLY A 280 10.41 -0.46 8.70
N THR A 281 9.12 -0.82 8.62
CA THR A 281 8.13 -0.11 7.79
C THR A 281 7.88 1.31 8.32
N MET A 282 7.74 1.46 9.64
CA MET A 282 7.63 2.77 10.29
C MET A 282 8.87 3.63 9.98
N ALA A 283 10.07 3.07 10.11
CA ALA A 283 11.32 3.78 9.83
C ALA A 283 11.43 4.22 8.35
N ALA A 284 10.85 3.47 7.41
CA ALA A 284 10.80 3.86 6.00
C ALA A 284 9.84 5.04 5.76
N VAL A 285 8.68 5.04 6.41
CA VAL A 285 7.74 6.17 6.36
C VAL A 285 8.36 7.42 6.99
N ASP A 286 9.03 7.27 8.14
CA ASP A 286 9.71 8.38 8.81
C ASP A 286 10.89 8.92 7.98
N TYR A 287 11.61 8.07 7.23
CA TYR A 287 12.63 8.50 6.27
C TYR A 287 12.05 9.47 5.22
N LEU A 288 10.90 9.12 4.63
CA LEU A 288 10.21 9.98 3.67
C LEU A 288 9.69 11.27 4.31
N ALA A 289 9.16 11.18 5.52
CA ALA A 289 8.68 12.35 6.26
C ALA A 289 9.83 13.30 6.62
N ASP A 290 10.99 12.79 7.04
CA ASP A 290 12.16 13.63 7.36
C ASP A 290 12.68 14.35 6.12
N LEU A 291 12.71 13.71 4.95
CA LEU A 291 13.00 14.38 3.68
C LEU A 291 12.04 15.58 3.45
N GLY A 292 10.77 15.41 3.78
CA GLY A 292 9.78 16.49 3.66
C GLY A 292 10.00 17.61 4.67
N ARG A 293 10.44 17.31 5.91
CA ARG A 293 10.79 18.30 6.93
C ARG A 293 12.02 19.11 6.52
N ASP A 294 13.04 18.43 6.00
CA ASP A 294 14.25 19.07 5.48
C ASP A 294 13.92 20.07 4.36
N LEU A 295 13.06 19.68 3.43
CA LEU A 295 12.58 20.52 2.33
C LEU A 295 11.72 21.70 2.80
N HIS A 296 10.89 21.49 3.81
CA HIS A 296 10.02 22.54 4.38
C HIS A 296 10.77 23.50 5.31
N ALA A 297 11.97 23.10 5.79
CA ALA A 297 12.75 23.81 6.80
C ALA A 297 11.96 24.07 8.11
N ASP A 298 11.06 23.17 8.48
CA ASP A 298 10.26 23.21 9.70
C ASP A 298 10.05 21.79 10.23
N GLU A 299 10.70 21.47 11.35
CA GLU A 299 10.62 20.16 12.00
C GLU A 299 9.28 19.94 12.72
N SER A 300 8.48 20.99 12.93
CA SER A 300 7.25 20.94 13.71
C SER A 300 6.02 20.47 12.91
N ILE A 301 6.10 20.37 11.60
CA ILE A 301 5.00 19.91 10.76
C ILE A 301 4.66 18.45 11.03
N SER A 302 3.36 18.10 10.91
CA SER A 302 2.90 16.72 11.09
C SER A 302 3.58 15.77 10.08
N ARG A 303 3.62 14.46 10.42
CA ARG A 303 4.15 13.43 9.48
C ARG A 303 3.41 13.50 8.14
N ARG A 304 2.08 13.61 8.13
CA ARG A 304 1.30 13.73 6.89
C ARG A 304 1.69 14.95 6.06
N GLN A 305 1.86 16.13 6.67
CA GLN A 305 2.31 17.35 5.98
C GLN A 305 3.72 17.19 5.39
N ALA A 306 4.62 16.58 6.16
CA ALA A 306 5.99 16.28 5.71
C ALA A 306 5.98 15.34 4.50
N LEU A 307 5.18 14.26 4.53
CA LEU A 307 5.00 13.35 3.39
C LEU A 307 4.44 14.07 2.16
N CYS A 308 3.45 14.95 2.32
CA CYS A 308 2.95 15.79 1.23
C CYS A 308 4.06 16.63 0.60
N THR A 309 4.93 17.24 1.43
CA THR A 309 6.08 18.02 0.96
C THR A 309 7.09 17.14 0.22
N ALA A 310 7.49 15.98 0.78
CA ALA A 310 8.43 15.05 0.15
C ALA A 310 7.93 14.61 -1.24
N PHE A 311 6.69 14.14 -1.34
CA PHE A 311 6.14 13.66 -2.60
C PHE A 311 5.87 14.78 -3.63
N SER A 312 5.72 16.03 -3.21
CA SER A 312 5.68 17.14 -4.14
C SER A 312 7.03 17.41 -4.83
N ALA A 313 8.14 17.05 -4.18
CA ALA A 313 9.50 17.21 -4.70
C ALA A 313 10.04 15.98 -5.45
N ILE A 314 9.50 14.78 -5.18
CA ILE A 314 9.93 13.50 -5.81
C ILE A 314 9.41 13.38 -7.25
N ARG A 315 8.46 14.18 -7.66
CA ARG A 315 7.81 14.14 -9.00
C ARG A 315 8.74 14.50 -10.14
#